data_8af2492cc50964faeb35667b9ba19f7a
#
_entry.id   8af2492cc50964faeb35667b9ba19f7a
#
_cell.length_a   1.000
_cell.length_b   1.000
_cell.length_c   1.000
_cell.angle_alpha   90.00
_cell.angle_beta   90.00
_cell.angle_gamma   90.00
#
_symmetry.space_group_name_H-M   'P 1'
#
loop_
_entity.id
_entity.type
_entity.pdbx_description
1 polymer ?
#
loop_
_entity_poly.entity_id
_entity_poly.type
_entity_poly.pdbx_seq_one_letter_code
_entity_poly.pdbx_strand_id
1 'polypeptide(L)'
;PPDEFRARIRRAIERGGYHPAGFLRQLGAILASGDRSTLLGRITCPTLVIHGKSDPLVPYQGGVDTAYRIRDARLVLLDGFGHDFPAQLFERFADMIAAHARAAPPLPPRRDVSAVA
;
A
#
# COMPACT_ATOMS: atom_id res chain seq x y z
N PRO A 1 1.36 -6.04 24.08
CA PRO A 1 2.24 -5.76 25.23
C PRO A 1 3.50 -5.04 24.77
N PRO A 2 4.11 -4.11 25.57
CA PRO A 2 5.31 -3.37 25.19
C PRO A 2 6.50 -4.26 24.84
N ASP A 3 6.59 -5.44 25.46
CA ASP A 3 7.69 -6.39 25.24
C ASP A 3 7.60 -7.10 23.89
N GLU A 4 6.41 -7.43 23.41
CA GLU A 4 6.22 -7.97 22.06
C GLU A 4 6.59 -6.96 20.98
N PHE A 5 6.23 -5.70 21.17
CA PHE A 5 6.61 -4.63 20.27
C PHE A 5 8.13 -4.46 20.20
N ARG A 6 8.80 -4.40 21.36
CA ARG A 6 10.27 -4.32 21.44
C ARG A 6 10.94 -5.53 20.78
N ALA A 7 10.43 -6.74 20.99
CA ALA A 7 10.94 -7.94 20.39
C ALA A 7 10.77 -7.93 18.85
N ARG A 8 9.66 -7.39 18.35
CA ARG A 8 9.42 -7.22 16.91
C ARG A 8 10.43 -6.26 16.28
N ILE A 9 10.64 -5.10 16.92
CA ILE A 9 11.63 -4.11 16.46
C ILE A 9 13.03 -4.70 16.47
N ARG A 10 13.43 -5.39 17.54
CA ARG A 10 14.74 -6.04 17.61
C ARG A 10 14.94 -7.03 16.46
N ARG A 11 13.98 -7.95 16.23
CA ARG A 11 14.03 -8.88 15.10
C ARG A 11 14.07 -8.19 13.74
N ALA A 12 13.40 -7.06 13.58
CA ALA A 12 13.45 -6.29 12.34
C ALA A 12 14.84 -5.69 12.10
N ILE A 13 15.46 -5.12 13.14
CA ILE A 13 16.83 -4.58 13.09
C ILE A 13 17.85 -5.70 12.82
N GLU A 14 17.72 -6.85 13.50
CA GLU A 14 18.61 -8.01 13.31
C GLU A 14 18.57 -8.54 11.87
N ARG A 15 17.40 -8.55 11.22
CA ARG A 15 17.23 -9.01 9.83
C ARG A 15 17.61 -7.99 8.78
N GLY A 16 17.24 -6.73 8.99
CA GLY A 16 17.36 -5.67 7.98
C GLY A 16 18.52 -4.72 8.22
N GLY A 17 19.11 -4.73 9.43
CA GLY A 17 20.06 -3.74 9.88
C GLY A 17 19.41 -2.39 10.22
N TYR A 18 20.19 -1.49 10.77
CA TYR A 18 19.81 -0.11 11.01
C TYR A 18 20.59 0.80 10.05
N HIS A 19 19.91 1.31 9.03
CA HIS A 19 20.52 2.09 7.97
C HIS A 19 19.95 3.53 7.90
N PRO A 20 20.40 4.46 8.77
CA PRO A 20 19.89 5.84 8.78
C PRO A 20 20.01 6.54 7.43
N ALA A 21 21.14 6.34 6.73
CA ALA A 21 21.34 6.88 5.39
C ALA A 21 20.34 6.32 4.36
N GLY A 22 19.92 5.06 4.51
CA GLY A 22 18.85 4.45 3.70
C GLY A 22 17.52 5.12 3.94
N PHE A 23 17.16 5.35 5.20
CA PHE A 23 15.94 6.09 5.58
C PHE A 23 15.92 7.50 4.98
N LEU A 24 17.02 8.25 5.11
CA LEU A 24 17.11 9.60 4.55
C LEU A 24 16.99 9.62 3.02
N ARG A 25 17.59 8.64 2.34
CA ARG A 25 17.44 8.51 0.88
C ARG A 25 15.99 8.22 0.48
N GLN A 26 15.29 7.33 1.19
CA GLN A 26 13.88 7.04 0.95
C GLN A 26 13.00 8.26 1.19
N LEU A 27 13.22 8.97 2.29
CA LEU A 27 12.49 10.21 2.59
C LEU A 27 12.73 11.26 1.50
N GLY A 28 13.99 11.44 1.09
CA GLY A 28 14.36 12.33 -0.01
C GLY A 28 13.66 11.95 -1.33
N ALA A 29 13.59 10.66 -1.66
CA ALA A 29 12.90 10.18 -2.85
C ALA A 29 11.38 10.44 -2.78
N ILE A 30 10.77 10.26 -1.61
CA ILE A 30 9.34 10.57 -1.40
C ILE A 30 9.08 12.06 -1.64
N LEU A 31 9.89 12.94 -1.03
CA LEU A 31 9.76 14.39 -1.20
C LEU A 31 10.01 14.84 -2.65
N ALA A 32 11.00 14.24 -3.30
CA ALA A 32 11.34 14.55 -4.70
C ALA A 32 10.31 14.01 -5.71
N SER A 33 9.51 13.00 -5.35
CA SER A 33 8.55 12.42 -6.29
C SER A 33 7.38 13.35 -6.64
N GLY A 34 7.16 14.39 -5.85
CA GLY A 34 6.15 15.41 -6.08
C GLY A 34 4.71 14.90 -6.11
N ASP A 35 3.82 15.72 -6.64
CA ASP A 35 2.40 15.35 -6.80
C ASP A 35 2.21 14.41 -8.00
N ARG A 36 1.64 13.24 -7.72
CA ARG A 36 1.30 12.20 -8.71
C ARG A 36 -0.20 12.08 -8.95
N SER A 37 -0.99 12.97 -8.40
CA SER A 37 -2.45 12.89 -8.43
C SER A 37 -3.03 12.85 -9.85
N THR A 38 -2.40 13.55 -10.80
CA THR A 38 -2.79 13.53 -12.22
C THR A 38 -2.59 12.17 -12.89
N LEU A 39 -1.67 11.33 -12.37
CA LEU A 39 -1.41 10.00 -12.90
C LEU A 39 -2.46 8.99 -12.42
N LEU A 40 -3.11 9.22 -11.29
CA LEU A 40 -4.10 8.30 -10.72
C LEU A 40 -5.29 8.11 -11.66
N GLY A 41 -5.75 9.15 -12.32
CA GLY A 41 -6.85 9.07 -13.30
C GLY A 41 -6.53 8.23 -14.55
N ARG A 42 -5.26 7.85 -14.76
CA ARG A 42 -4.82 7.00 -15.88
C ARG A 42 -4.85 5.51 -15.51
N ILE A 43 -5.07 5.18 -14.24
CA ILE A 43 -5.18 3.81 -13.77
C ILE A 43 -6.54 3.25 -14.23
N THR A 44 -6.52 2.20 -15.01
CA THR A 44 -7.71 1.55 -15.57
C THR A 44 -7.93 0.13 -15.03
N CYS A 45 -6.98 -0.41 -14.27
CA CYS A 45 -7.14 -1.71 -13.64
C CYS A 45 -8.02 -1.62 -12.38
N PRO A 46 -8.73 -2.70 -12.01
CA PRO A 46 -9.44 -2.77 -10.74
C PRO A 46 -8.51 -2.43 -9.58
N THR A 47 -8.93 -1.49 -8.75
CA THR A 47 -8.09 -0.97 -7.67
C THR A 47 -8.80 -1.08 -6.33
N LEU A 48 -8.10 -1.62 -5.33
CA LEU A 48 -8.52 -1.64 -3.93
C LEU A 48 -7.57 -0.76 -3.10
N VAL A 49 -8.11 0.26 -2.48
CA VAL A 49 -7.40 1.12 -1.53
C VAL A 49 -7.81 0.74 -0.11
N ILE A 50 -6.83 0.36 0.71
CA ILE A 50 -7.05 0.04 2.14
C ILE A 50 -6.23 1.02 2.97
N HIS A 51 -6.86 1.69 3.95
CA HIS A 51 -6.18 2.67 4.79
C HIS A 51 -6.68 2.64 6.23
N GLY A 52 -5.75 2.75 7.19
CA GLY A 52 -6.08 2.88 8.61
C GLY A 52 -6.44 4.32 8.97
N LYS A 53 -7.59 4.54 9.61
CA LYS A 53 -8.03 5.90 9.98
C LYS A 53 -7.16 6.56 11.06
N SER A 54 -6.44 5.76 11.85
CA SER A 54 -5.55 6.22 12.91
C SER A 54 -4.07 6.21 12.48
N ASP A 55 -3.80 6.28 11.17
CA ASP A 55 -2.44 6.32 10.63
C ASP A 55 -1.78 7.67 10.98
N PRO A 56 -0.69 7.67 11.80
CA PRO A 56 -0.01 8.89 12.22
C PRO A 56 1.02 9.38 11.19
N LEU A 57 1.39 8.54 10.21
CA LEU A 57 2.41 8.85 9.20
C LEU A 57 1.80 9.40 7.92
N VAL A 58 0.75 8.73 7.44
CA VAL A 58 0.05 9.13 6.22
C VAL A 58 -1.43 9.36 6.55
N PRO A 59 -1.92 10.59 6.51
CA PRO A 59 -3.33 10.88 6.76
C PRO A 59 -4.24 10.07 5.84
N TYR A 60 -5.29 9.45 6.42
CA TYR A 60 -6.22 8.59 5.64
C TYR A 60 -6.92 9.33 4.50
N GLN A 61 -6.99 10.66 4.58
CA GLN A 61 -7.51 11.53 3.50
C GLN A 61 -6.74 11.32 2.19
N GLY A 62 -5.43 10.98 2.26
CA GLY A 62 -4.65 10.61 1.07
C GLY A 62 -5.15 9.32 0.41
N GLY A 63 -5.59 8.35 1.20
CA GLY A 63 -6.24 7.14 0.70
C GLY A 63 -7.60 7.43 0.07
N VAL A 64 -8.38 8.33 0.69
CA VAL A 64 -9.66 8.79 0.15
C VAL A 64 -9.46 9.51 -1.19
N ASP A 65 -8.51 10.46 -1.27
CA ASP A 65 -8.18 11.17 -2.51
C ASP A 65 -7.68 10.21 -3.62
N THR A 66 -6.85 9.25 -3.25
CA THR A 66 -6.38 8.21 -4.17
C THR A 66 -7.56 7.42 -4.76
N ALA A 67 -8.47 6.93 -3.91
CA ALA A 67 -9.64 6.17 -4.36
C ALA A 67 -10.59 7.04 -5.21
N TYR A 68 -10.75 8.32 -4.86
CA TYR A 68 -11.60 9.24 -5.60
C TYR A 68 -11.07 9.50 -7.03
N ARG A 69 -9.75 9.57 -7.21
CA ARG A 69 -9.12 9.86 -8.51
C ARG A 69 -9.03 8.65 -9.44
N ILE A 70 -9.08 7.45 -8.91
CA ILE A 70 -9.01 6.22 -9.70
C ILE A 70 -10.44 5.77 -10.00
N ARG A 71 -10.77 5.63 -11.28
CA ARG A 71 -12.09 5.17 -11.71
C ARG A 71 -12.41 3.80 -11.10
N ASP A 72 -13.60 3.68 -10.53
CA ASP A 72 -14.13 2.44 -9.96
C ASP A 72 -13.26 1.82 -8.85
N ALA A 73 -12.39 2.63 -8.21
CA ALA A 73 -11.62 2.16 -7.08
C ALA A 73 -12.53 1.87 -5.87
N ARG A 74 -12.28 0.73 -5.25
CA ARG A 74 -12.91 0.37 -3.98
C ARG A 74 -12.07 0.90 -2.82
N LEU A 75 -12.69 1.64 -1.88
CA LEU A 75 -12.05 2.13 -0.67
C LEU A 75 -12.50 1.33 0.55
N VAL A 76 -11.54 0.91 1.37
CA VAL A 76 -11.77 0.32 2.69
C VAL A 76 -11.00 1.12 3.73
N LEU A 77 -11.72 1.80 4.61
CA LEU A 77 -11.15 2.48 5.78
C LEU A 77 -11.31 1.61 7.02
N LEU A 78 -10.22 1.46 7.78
CA LEU A 78 -10.18 0.62 8.98
C LEU A 78 -10.09 1.50 10.23
N ASP A 79 -11.14 1.45 11.06
CA ASP A 79 -11.16 2.17 12.34
C ASP A 79 -10.16 1.57 13.33
N GLY A 80 -9.48 2.45 14.08
CA GLY A 80 -8.51 2.04 15.10
C GLY A 80 -7.18 1.50 14.57
N PHE A 81 -6.95 1.52 13.26
CA PHE A 81 -5.70 1.04 12.65
C PHE A 81 -4.84 2.19 12.14
N GLY A 82 -3.52 2.01 12.31
CA GLY A 82 -2.48 2.93 11.87
C GLY A 82 -1.82 2.49 10.57
N HIS A 83 -0.51 2.73 10.50
CA HIS A 83 0.31 2.46 9.31
C HIS A 83 0.74 1.01 9.16
N ASP A 84 0.85 0.30 10.27
CA ASP A 84 1.33 -1.08 10.30
C ASP A 84 0.21 -2.10 10.00
N PHE A 85 0.61 -3.27 9.50
CA PHE A 85 -0.22 -4.46 9.36
C PHE A 85 -0.06 -5.37 10.57
N PRO A 86 -0.91 -5.29 11.59
CA PRO A 86 -0.83 -6.17 12.74
C PRO A 86 -1.27 -7.59 12.36
N ALA A 87 -0.59 -8.59 12.95
CA ALA A 87 -0.83 -10.01 12.62
C ALA A 87 -2.30 -10.44 12.78
N GLN A 88 -3.02 -9.81 13.71
CA GLN A 88 -4.45 -10.06 13.96
C GLN A 88 -5.36 -9.76 12.76
N LEU A 89 -4.86 -8.98 11.80
CA LEU A 89 -5.61 -8.61 10.60
C LEU A 89 -5.15 -9.35 9.33
N PHE A 90 -4.13 -10.18 9.38
CA PHE A 90 -3.59 -10.83 8.19
C PHE A 90 -4.66 -11.62 7.42
N GLU A 91 -5.48 -12.40 8.11
CA GLU A 91 -6.58 -13.15 7.46
C GLU A 91 -7.58 -12.19 6.81
N ARG A 92 -8.01 -11.15 7.53
CA ARG A 92 -8.94 -10.15 6.99
C ARG A 92 -8.37 -9.44 5.76
N PHE A 93 -7.08 -9.08 5.77
CA PHE A 93 -6.42 -8.49 4.61
C PHE A 93 -6.33 -9.47 3.45
N ALA A 94 -5.94 -10.72 3.73
CA ALA A 94 -5.86 -11.76 2.71
C ALA A 94 -7.23 -11.99 2.03
N ASP A 95 -8.30 -12.04 2.81
CA ASP A 95 -9.67 -12.20 2.30
C ASP A 95 -10.11 -11.03 1.43
N MET A 96 -9.85 -9.79 1.88
CA MET A 96 -10.19 -8.59 1.10
C MET A 96 -9.43 -8.53 -0.24
N ILE A 97 -8.13 -8.83 -0.22
CA ILE A 97 -7.28 -8.85 -1.41
C ILE A 97 -7.72 -9.99 -2.34
N ALA A 98 -7.93 -11.19 -1.81
CA ALA A 98 -8.36 -12.34 -2.59
C ALA A 98 -9.75 -12.13 -3.20
N ALA A 99 -10.69 -11.55 -2.45
CA ALA A 99 -12.02 -11.21 -2.96
C ALA A 99 -11.94 -10.18 -4.09
N HIS A 100 -11.10 -9.16 -3.93
CA HIS A 100 -10.87 -8.15 -4.96
C HIS A 100 -10.25 -8.76 -6.22
N ALA A 101 -9.22 -9.60 -6.06
CA ALA A 101 -8.55 -10.26 -7.18
C ALA A 101 -9.49 -11.21 -7.96
N ARG A 102 -10.36 -11.95 -7.23
CA ARG A 102 -11.36 -12.83 -7.88
C ARG A 102 -12.45 -12.06 -8.62
N ALA A 103 -12.80 -10.88 -8.16
CA ALA A 103 -13.80 -10.03 -8.80
C ALA A 103 -13.24 -9.24 -9.99
N ALA A 104 -11.91 -9.18 -10.15
CA ALA A 104 -11.28 -8.52 -11.27
C ALA A 104 -11.57 -9.28 -12.59
N PRO A 105 -11.87 -8.58 -13.70
CA PRO A 105 -11.98 -9.22 -14.99
C PRO A 105 -10.64 -9.85 -15.39
N PRO A 106 -10.66 -10.93 -16.20
CA PRO A 106 -9.44 -11.53 -16.68
C PRO A 106 -8.59 -10.50 -17.44
N LEU A 107 -7.28 -10.54 -17.19
CA LEU A 107 -6.35 -9.66 -17.91
C LEU A 107 -6.45 -9.96 -19.41
N PRO A 108 -6.39 -8.93 -20.28
CA PRO A 108 -6.25 -9.16 -21.71
C PRO A 108 -4.98 -9.98 -21.97
N PRO A 109 -4.95 -10.81 -23.01
CA PRO A 109 -3.76 -11.58 -23.36
C PRO A 109 -2.56 -10.62 -23.49
N ARG A 110 -1.42 -11.02 -22.94
CA ARG A 110 -0.19 -10.23 -23.08
C ARG A 110 0.08 -10.04 -24.56
N ARG A 111 0.33 -8.79 -24.96
CA ARG A 111 0.85 -8.54 -26.30
C ARG A 111 2.18 -9.28 -26.42
N ASP A 112 2.29 -10.10 -27.46
CA ASP A 112 3.55 -10.75 -27.79
C ASP A 112 4.55 -9.66 -28.15
N VAL A 113 5.53 -9.41 -27.25
CA VAL A 113 6.60 -8.43 -27.48
C VAL A 113 7.80 -9.05 -28.20
N SER A 114 7.74 -10.34 -28.57
CA SER A 114 8.80 -11.02 -29.33
C SER A 114 8.93 -10.57 -30.78
N ALA A 115 7.98 -9.75 -31.27
CA ALA A 115 7.99 -9.23 -32.65
C ALA A 115 8.62 -7.82 -32.79
N VAL A 116 9.22 -7.27 -31.73
CA VAL A 116 9.96 -5.98 -31.81
C VAL A 116 11.46 -6.32 -31.78
N ALA A 117 11.96 -6.77 -32.89
CA ALA A 117 13.39 -6.84 -33.20
C ALA A 117 13.76 -5.75 -34.20
#